data_fae8c76afcd9dc186c1cb48d978b9a9f
#
_entry.id   fae8c76afcd9dc186c1cb48d978b9a9f
#
_cell.length_a   1.000
_cell.length_b   1.000
_cell.length_c   1.000
_cell.angle_alpha   90.00
_cell.angle_beta   90.00
_cell.angle_gamma   90.00
#
_symmetry.space_group_name_H-M   'P 1'
#
loop_
_entity.id
_entity.type
_entity.pdbx_description
1 polymer ?
#
loop_
_entity_poly.entity_id
_entity_poly.type
_entity_poly.pdbx_seq_one_letter_code
_entity_poly.pdbx_strand_id
1 'polypeptide(L)'
;GAHARLQGQALFSGMYLNELLVRLLSPGDAQTLLFAGYQSALERLASSPSSVEPILREFEWRLLELLGYGFSLTEDADQQPVLADTLYRWSPDLGLYPVVDTTSSGLSGRGLLAMAALDWASVDALPVAKRLMRQVLAVHLGDRPLVSRQLFAAGRTGEPR
;
A
#
# COMPACT_ATOMS: atom_id res chain seq x y z
N GLY A 1 22.66 7.44 -13.99
CA GLY A 1 21.98 6.17 -13.99
C GLY A 1 20.92 6.07 -15.08
N ALA A 2 20.74 4.90 -15.60
CA ALA A 2 19.71 4.68 -16.60
C ALA A 2 18.34 4.99 -16.02
N HIS A 3 17.59 5.84 -16.71
CA HIS A 3 16.19 6.08 -16.33
C HIS A 3 15.38 4.82 -16.62
N ALA A 4 14.67 4.32 -15.62
CA ALA A 4 13.78 3.20 -15.80
C ALA A 4 12.66 3.59 -16.76
N ARG A 5 12.48 2.83 -17.84
CA ARG A 5 11.37 3.03 -18.77
C ARG A 5 10.19 2.19 -18.31
N LEU A 6 9.08 2.88 -18.02
CA LEU A 6 7.84 2.25 -17.62
C LEU A 6 6.85 2.28 -18.77
N GLN A 7 6.11 1.17 -18.97
CA GLN A 7 5.11 1.03 -20.00
C GLN A 7 3.84 0.45 -19.40
N GLY A 8 2.69 0.82 -19.98
CA GLY A 8 1.40 0.25 -19.61
C GLY A 8 1.08 0.43 -18.13
N GLN A 9 0.71 -0.65 -17.46
CA GLN A 9 0.33 -0.64 -16.05
C GLN A 9 1.49 -0.15 -15.15
N ALA A 10 2.72 -0.47 -15.48
CA ALA A 10 3.88 -0.02 -14.73
C ALA A 10 4.04 1.51 -14.81
N LEU A 11 3.72 2.11 -15.96
CA LEU A 11 3.74 3.58 -16.11
C LEU A 11 2.71 4.24 -15.17
N PHE A 12 1.47 3.78 -15.16
CA PHE A 12 0.45 4.31 -14.25
C PHE A 12 0.83 4.10 -12.79
N SER A 13 1.44 2.97 -12.46
CA SER A 13 1.92 2.68 -11.11
C SER A 13 3.04 3.64 -10.71
N GLY A 14 3.98 3.94 -11.59
CA GLY A 14 5.03 4.93 -11.36
C GLY A 14 4.46 6.33 -11.14
N MET A 15 3.47 6.73 -11.93
CA MET A 15 2.75 8.00 -11.75
C MET A 15 2.04 8.07 -10.40
N TYR A 16 1.43 6.98 -9.99
CA TYR A 16 0.79 6.84 -8.68
C TYR A 16 1.78 7.04 -7.53
N LEU A 17 2.94 6.36 -7.58
CA LEU A 17 3.96 6.50 -6.55
C LEU A 17 4.48 7.95 -6.46
N ASN A 18 4.69 8.57 -7.60
CA ASN A 18 5.12 9.97 -7.65
C ASN A 18 4.07 10.90 -7.02
N GLU A 19 2.81 10.68 -7.33
CA GLU A 19 1.72 11.49 -6.79
C GLU A 19 1.60 11.33 -5.27
N LEU A 20 1.77 10.11 -4.74
CA LEU A 20 1.81 9.88 -3.30
C LEU A 20 2.92 10.69 -2.63
N LEU A 21 4.12 10.68 -3.20
CA LEU A 21 5.23 11.46 -2.67
C LEU A 21 4.91 12.94 -2.65
N VAL A 22 4.42 13.48 -3.76
CA VAL A 22 4.09 14.91 -3.86
C VAL A 22 3.02 15.32 -2.84
N ARG A 23 2.03 14.48 -2.63
CA ARG A 23 0.89 14.80 -1.75
C ARG A 23 1.18 14.60 -0.27
N LEU A 24 2.04 13.66 0.08
CA LEU A 24 2.29 13.28 1.47
C LEU A 24 3.56 13.88 2.06
N LEU A 25 4.52 14.28 1.23
CA LEU A 25 5.75 14.90 1.70
C LEU A 25 5.53 16.36 2.05
N SER A 26 6.08 16.76 3.19
CA SER A 26 6.15 18.16 3.60
C SER A 26 7.59 18.65 3.55
N PRO A 27 7.82 19.96 3.40
CA PRO A 27 9.18 20.50 3.50
C PRO A 27 9.83 20.11 4.83
N GLY A 28 11.05 19.57 4.78
CA GLY A 28 11.78 19.12 5.96
C GLY A 28 11.65 17.64 6.28
N ASP A 29 10.82 16.88 5.57
CA ASP A 29 10.77 15.43 5.73
C ASP A 29 12.09 14.78 5.29
N ALA A 30 12.37 13.57 5.83
CA ALA A 30 13.58 12.80 5.52
C ALA A 30 13.54 12.26 4.08
N GLN A 31 13.85 13.11 3.12
CA GLN A 31 13.64 12.86 1.70
C GLN A 31 14.62 11.84 1.10
N THR A 32 15.83 11.73 1.65
CA THR A 32 16.87 10.87 1.08
C THR A 32 16.45 9.41 1.03
N LEU A 33 15.92 8.88 2.16
CA LEU A 33 15.46 7.49 2.23
C LEU A 33 14.21 7.26 1.37
N LEU A 34 13.32 8.25 1.30
CA LEU A 34 12.13 8.18 0.47
C LEU A 34 12.47 8.15 -1.01
N PHE A 35 13.42 8.98 -1.46
CA PHE A 35 13.86 8.98 -2.85
C PHE A 35 14.56 7.68 -3.23
N ALA A 36 15.36 7.11 -2.33
CA ALA A 36 15.99 5.80 -2.56
C ALA A 36 14.94 4.71 -2.71
N GLY A 37 13.93 4.70 -1.85
CA GLY A 37 12.81 3.76 -1.94
C GLY A 37 12.00 3.94 -3.23
N TYR A 38 11.74 5.17 -3.61
CA TYR A 38 11.04 5.51 -4.86
C TYR A 38 11.82 5.02 -6.09
N GLN A 39 13.12 5.31 -6.13
CA GLN A 39 13.99 4.87 -7.22
C GLN A 39 14.01 3.35 -7.33
N SER A 40 14.15 2.66 -6.20
CA SER A 40 14.11 1.20 -6.16
C SER A 40 12.78 0.64 -6.68
N ALA A 41 11.67 1.25 -6.27
CA ALA A 41 10.33 0.84 -6.73
C ALA A 41 10.19 1.00 -8.24
N LEU A 42 10.66 2.13 -8.81
CA LEU A 42 10.63 2.35 -10.26
C LEU A 42 11.45 1.31 -11.02
N GLU A 43 12.63 0.97 -10.52
CA GLU A 43 13.49 -0.05 -11.13
C GLU A 43 12.80 -1.42 -11.09
N ARG A 44 12.18 -1.78 -9.97
CA ARG A 44 11.44 -3.03 -9.85
C ARG A 44 10.23 -3.07 -10.78
N LEU A 45 9.50 -1.96 -10.93
CA LEU A 45 8.37 -1.87 -11.86
C LEU A 45 8.80 -2.07 -13.31
N ALA A 46 9.97 -1.53 -13.67
CA ALA A 46 10.51 -1.67 -15.02
C ALA A 46 10.97 -3.10 -15.32
N SER A 47 11.57 -3.79 -14.34
CA SER A 47 12.18 -5.11 -14.53
C SER A 47 11.24 -6.27 -14.26
N SER A 48 10.15 -6.07 -13.52
CA SER A 48 9.23 -7.14 -13.11
C SER A 48 7.78 -6.68 -13.21
N PRO A 49 7.26 -6.43 -14.43
CA PRO A 49 5.92 -5.86 -14.58
C PRO A 49 4.79 -6.79 -14.07
N SER A 50 5.04 -8.09 -13.90
CA SER A 50 4.08 -9.02 -13.32
C SER A 50 3.95 -8.90 -11.80
N SER A 51 4.85 -8.18 -11.14
CA SER A 51 4.89 -8.01 -9.68
C SER A 51 4.51 -6.59 -9.25
N VAL A 52 3.65 -5.93 -10.02
CA VAL A 52 3.28 -4.54 -9.78
C VAL A 52 2.63 -4.35 -8.40
N GLU A 53 1.65 -5.16 -8.03
CA GLU A 53 0.93 -4.98 -6.76
C GLU A 53 1.83 -5.12 -5.53
N PRO A 54 2.66 -6.16 -5.40
CA PRO A 54 3.58 -6.22 -4.26
C PRO A 54 4.48 -5.00 -4.15
N ILE A 55 5.01 -4.52 -5.27
CA ILE A 55 5.87 -3.33 -5.29
C ILE A 55 5.12 -2.10 -4.76
N LEU A 56 3.87 -1.92 -5.19
CA LEU A 56 3.05 -0.80 -4.72
C LEU A 56 2.77 -0.90 -3.22
N ARG A 57 2.39 -2.09 -2.74
CA ARG A 57 2.05 -2.29 -1.31
C ARG A 57 3.28 -2.08 -0.43
N GLU A 58 4.43 -2.59 -0.83
CA GLU A 58 5.68 -2.40 -0.09
C GLU A 58 6.08 -0.92 -0.04
N PHE A 59 5.97 -0.21 -1.15
CA PHE A 59 6.28 1.22 -1.18
C PHE A 59 5.34 2.04 -0.31
N GLU A 60 4.04 1.80 -0.40
CA GLU A 60 3.04 2.48 0.41
C GLU A 60 3.31 2.30 1.91
N TRP A 61 3.60 1.08 2.31
CA TRP A 61 3.91 0.77 3.71
C TRP A 61 5.16 1.50 4.18
N ARG A 62 6.23 1.44 3.38
CA ARG A 62 7.48 2.10 3.72
C ARG A 62 7.33 3.61 3.81
N LEU A 63 6.57 4.20 2.90
CA LEU A 63 6.28 5.63 2.94
C LEU A 63 5.57 6.01 4.24
N LEU A 64 4.55 5.25 4.64
CA LEU A 64 3.84 5.48 5.89
C LEU A 64 4.76 5.36 7.10
N GLU A 65 5.63 4.35 7.14
CA GLU A 65 6.61 4.19 8.22
C GLU A 65 7.56 5.39 8.31
N LEU A 66 8.11 5.82 7.19
CA LEU A 66 9.07 6.93 7.15
C LEU A 66 8.42 8.27 7.52
N LEU A 67 7.14 8.43 7.27
CA LEU A 67 6.39 9.61 7.68
C LEU A 67 5.91 9.57 9.14
N GLY A 68 6.13 8.46 9.84
CA GLY A 68 5.71 8.30 11.22
C GLY A 68 4.28 7.81 11.42
N TYR A 69 3.64 7.32 10.36
CA TYR A 69 2.26 6.82 10.41
C TYR A 69 2.17 5.29 10.45
N GLY A 70 3.31 4.61 10.57
CA GLY A 70 3.34 3.15 10.66
C GLY A 70 2.68 2.64 11.95
N PHE A 71 2.20 1.41 11.91
CA PHE A 71 1.63 0.71 13.05
C PHE A 71 2.00 -0.76 12.96
N SER A 72 1.75 -1.53 14.04
CA SER A 72 2.10 -2.94 14.04
C SER A 72 1.13 -3.76 13.19
N LEU A 73 1.66 -4.64 12.36
CA LEU A 73 0.89 -5.66 11.62
C LEU A 73 0.87 -7.00 12.35
N THR A 74 1.68 -7.15 13.40
CA THR A 74 1.83 -8.41 14.13
C THR A 74 1.22 -8.37 15.52
N GLU A 75 0.87 -7.18 16.01
CA GLU A 75 0.20 -6.99 17.29
C GLU A 75 -1.01 -6.07 17.09
N ASP A 76 -2.07 -6.32 17.85
CA ASP A 76 -3.26 -5.47 17.82
C ASP A 76 -3.14 -4.27 18.77
N ALA A 77 -4.23 -3.50 18.87
CA ALA A 77 -4.28 -2.29 19.71
C ALA A 77 -4.03 -2.56 21.20
N ASP A 78 -4.30 -3.77 21.66
CA ASP A 78 -4.06 -4.21 23.04
C ASP A 78 -2.72 -4.93 23.20
N GLN A 79 -1.84 -4.84 22.20
CA GLN A 79 -0.54 -5.49 22.17
C GLN A 79 -0.62 -7.02 22.21
N GLN A 80 -1.75 -7.58 21.82
CA GLN A 80 -1.90 -9.01 21.66
C GLN A 80 -1.46 -9.44 20.25
N PRO A 81 -0.86 -10.63 20.12
CA PRO A 81 -0.44 -11.12 18.80
C PRO A 81 -1.63 -11.20 17.82
N VAL A 82 -1.40 -10.75 16.60
CA VAL A 82 -2.37 -10.95 15.51
C VAL A 82 -2.48 -12.46 15.23
N LEU A 83 -3.70 -12.98 15.23
CA LEU A 83 -3.98 -14.38 15.01
C LEU A 83 -4.47 -14.63 13.59
N ALA A 84 -3.95 -15.66 12.94
CA ALA A 84 -4.26 -15.98 11.54
C ALA A 84 -5.76 -16.18 11.29
N ASP A 85 -6.48 -16.78 12.25
CA ASP A 85 -7.88 -17.12 12.09
C ASP A 85 -8.85 -16.03 12.57
N THR A 86 -8.34 -14.87 12.95
CA THR A 86 -9.14 -13.74 13.44
C THR A 86 -9.28 -12.70 12.36
N LEU A 87 -10.42 -12.00 12.32
CA LEU A 87 -10.64 -10.83 11.46
C LEU A 87 -10.36 -9.58 12.26
N TYR A 88 -9.79 -8.59 11.58
CA TYR A 88 -9.40 -7.30 12.18
C TYR A 88 -9.99 -6.15 11.41
N ARG A 89 -10.11 -5.01 12.09
CA ARG A 89 -10.35 -3.71 11.49
C ARG A 89 -9.24 -2.76 11.89
N TRP A 90 -9.09 -1.71 11.11
CA TRP A 90 -8.11 -0.66 11.39
C TRP A 90 -8.82 0.66 11.67
N SER A 91 -8.31 1.41 12.64
CA SER A 91 -8.69 2.80 12.84
C SER A 91 -7.43 3.65 13.02
N PRO A 92 -7.49 4.95 12.65
CA PRO A 92 -6.32 5.82 12.80
C PRO A 92 -5.87 6.01 14.24
N ASP A 93 -6.79 5.89 15.20
CA ASP A 93 -6.48 6.12 16.62
C ASP A 93 -5.94 4.87 17.31
N LEU A 94 -6.43 3.69 16.93
CA LEU A 94 -6.15 2.44 17.64
C LEU A 94 -5.16 1.53 16.90
N GLY A 95 -5.06 1.65 15.58
CA GLY A 95 -4.41 0.64 14.76
C GLY A 95 -5.35 -0.54 14.52
N LEU A 96 -4.81 -1.76 14.55
CA LEU A 96 -5.60 -2.96 14.31
C LEU A 96 -6.31 -3.43 15.57
N TYR A 97 -7.56 -3.83 15.44
CA TYR A 97 -8.32 -4.42 16.55
C TYR A 97 -9.19 -5.59 16.04
N PRO A 98 -9.38 -6.63 16.88
CA PRO A 98 -10.14 -7.79 16.44
C PRO A 98 -11.63 -7.48 16.31
N VAL A 99 -12.26 -8.10 15.32
CA VAL A 99 -13.70 -8.00 15.08
C VAL A 99 -14.39 -9.21 15.69
N VAL A 100 -15.38 -8.97 16.55
CA VAL A 100 -16.13 -10.03 17.21
C VAL A 100 -17.29 -10.51 16.35
N ASP A 101 -17.83 -9.65 15.50
CA ASP A 101 -18.96 -9.97 14.62
C ASP A 101 -18.46 -10.62 13.32
N THR A 102 -18.77 -11.89 13.15
CA THR A 102 -18.36 -12.66 11.97
C THR A 102 -19.14 -12.32 10.69
N THR A 103 -20.20 -11.51 10.78
CA THR A 103 -20.98 -11.09 9.62
C THR A 103 -20.37 -9.91 8.90
N SER A 104 -19.43 -9.20 9.52
CA SER A 104 -18.79 -8.04 8.92
C SER A 104 -17.53 -8.42 8.15
N SER A 105 -17.29 -7.75 7.03
CA SER A 105 -16.05 -7.91 6.29
C SER A 105 -14.90 -7.30 7.09
N GLY A 106 -13.84 -8.06 7.28
CA GLY A 106 -12.65 -7.61 7.98
C GLY A 106 -11.38 -7.94 7.21
N LEU A 107 -10.25 -7.52 7.77
CA LEU A 107 -8.93 -7.89 7.29
C LEU A 107 -8.53 -9.19 7.98
N SER A 108 -8.19 -10.23 7.21
CA SER A 108 -7.81 -11.50 7.84
C SER A 108 -6.45 -11.37 8.53
N GLY A 109 -6.33 -11.96 9.71
CA GLY A 109 -5.06 -12.01 10.42
C GLY A 109 -3.99 -12.73 9.61
N ARG A 110 -4.37 -13.76 8.86
CA ARG A 110 -3.47 -14.48 7.96
C ARG A 110 -2.87 -13.54 6.91
N GLY A 111 -3.69 -12.68 6.30
CA GLY A 111 -3.23 -11.70 5.32
C GLY A 111 -2.35 -10.62 5.95
N LEU A 112 -2.68 -10.16 7.14
CA LEU A 112 -1.86 -9.18 7.87
C LEU A 112 -0.49 -9.74 8.21
N LEU A 113 -0.43 -10.97 8.70
CA LEU A 113 0.85 -11.63 9.01
C LEU A 113 1.67 -11.90 7.75
N ALA A 114 1.03 -12.29 6.66
CA ALA A 114 1.70 -12.48 5.37
C ALA A 114 2.28 -11.16 4.85
N MET A 115 1.52 -10.07 4.95
CA MET A 115 2.00 -8.73 4.58
C MET A 115 3.21 -8.33 5.42
N ALA A 116 3.17 -8.56 6.73
CA ALA A 116 4.30 -8.28 7.63
C ALA A 116 5.56 -9.05 7.24
N ALA A 117 5.39 -10.28 6.78
CA ALA A 117 6.50 -11.15 6.34
C ALA A 117 6.88 -10.94 4.87
N LEU A 118 6.21 -10.05 4.15
CA LEU A 118 6.37 -9.85 2.69
C LEU A 118 6.13 -11.14 1.90
N ASP A 119 5.27 -12.00 2.42
CA ASP A 119 4.89 -13.27 1.77
C ASP A 119 3.71 -13.05 0.83
N TRP A 120 4.01 -12.54 -0.35
CA TRP A 120 2.99 -12.21 -1.37
C TRP A 120 2.45 -13.45 -2.09
N ALA A 121 3.05 -14.60 -1.86
CA ALA A 121 2.54 -15.88 -2.36
C ALA A 121 1.32 -16.39 -1.57
N SER A 122 1.14 -15.91 -0.35
CA SER A 122 -0.05 -16.20 0.45
C SER A 122 -1.30 -15.61 -0.22
N VAL A 123 -2.38 -16.40 -0.29
CA VAL A 123 -3.62 -16.03 -0.98
C VAL A 123 -4.22 -14.73 -0.43
N ASP A 124 -4.15 -14.53 0.88
CA ASP A 124 -4.77 -13.38 1.52
C ASP A 124 -3.90 -12.11 1.53
N ALA A 125 -2.62 -12.23 1.20
CA ALA A 125 -1.66 -11.13 1.38
C ALA A 125 -2.02 -9.89 0.57
N LEU A 126 -2.15 -10.00 -0.74
CA LEU A 126 -2.43 -8.86 -1.61
C LEU A 126 -3.82 -8.26 -1.39
N PRO A 127 -4.92 -9.05 -1.28
CA PRO A 127 -6.22 -8.46 -1.00
C PRO A 127 -6.27 -7.70 0.32
N VAL A 128 -5.67 -8.23 1.37
CA VAL A 128 -5.62 -7.58 2.68
C VAL A 128 -4.76 -6.31 2.63
N ALA A 129 -3.57 -6.39 2.05
CA ALA A 129 -2.68 -5.24 1.93
C ALA A 129 -3.32 -4.11 1.14
N LYS A 130 -3.98 -4.43 0.03
CA LYS A 130 -4.67 -3.45 -0.81
C LYS A 130 -5.77 -2.73 -0.04
N ARG A 131 -6.60 -3.48 0.68
CA ARG A 131 -7.70 -2.90 1.48
C ARG A 131 -7.16 -2.04 2.62
N LEU A 132 -6.16 -2.54 3.34
CA LEU A 132 -5.56 -1.82 4.46
C LEU A 132 -4.90 -0.53 3.99
N MET A 133 -4.07 -0.59 2.96
CA MET A 133 -3.39 0.59 2.44
C MET A 133 -4.37 1.63 1.90
N ARG A 134 -5.45 1.20 1.27
CA ARG A 134 -6.50 2.11 0.82
C ARG A 134 -7.13 2.87 1.99
N GLN A 135 -7.41 2.17 3.09
CA GLN A 135 -7.99 2.78 4.29
C GLN A 135 -7.02 3.77 4.95
N VAL A 136 -5.78 3.34 5.13
CA VAL A 136 -4.75 4.17 5.80
C VAL A 136 -4.42 5.40 4.97
N LEU A 137 -4.16 5.22 3.69
CA LEU A 137 -3.83 6.33 2.79
C LEU A 137 -4.98 7.34 2.66
N ALA A 138 -6.23 6.87 2.67
CA ALA A 138 -7.39 7.76 2.58
C ALA A 138 -7.42 8.77 3.72
N VAL A 139 -7.00 8.38 4.92
CA VAL A 139 -6.92 9.28 6.08
C VAL A 139 -5.92 10.41 5.84
N HIS A 140 -4.79 10.10 5.21
CA HIS A 140 -3.70 11.06 5.01
C HIS A 140 -3.84 11.87 3.72
N LEU A 141 -4.50 11.32 2.69
CA LEU A 141 -4.70 12.01 1.42
C LEU A 141 -5.89 12.98 1.45
N GLY A 142 -6.83 12.79 2.36
CA GLY A 142 -8.04 13.60 2.42
C GLY A 142 -9.01 13.31 1.27
N ASP A 143 -9.91 14.26 1.00
CA ASP A 143 -11.03 14.07 0.07
C ASP A 143 -10.66 14.25 -1.40
N ARG A 144 -9.48 14.81 -1.70
CA ARG A 144 -9.09 15.08 -3.08
C ARG A 144 -8.62 13.79 -3.77
N PRO A 145 -9.32 13.34 -4.85
CA PRO A 145 -8.96 12.12 -5.55
C PRO A 145 -7.55 12.17 -6.14
N LEU A 146 -6.93 10.99 -6.28
CA LEU A 146 -5.66 10.86 -6.99
C LEU A 146 -5.90 10.94 -8.50
N VAL A 147 -5.15 11.79 -9.17
CA VAL A 147 -5.26 11.97 -10.63
C VAL A 147 -4.83 10.70 -11.35
N SER A 148 -3.78 10.01 -10.87
CA SER A 148 -3.29 8.77 -11.46
C SER A 148 -4.35 7.66 -11.46
N ARG A 149 -5.19 7.56 -10.41
CA ARG A 149 -6.30 6.60 -10.37
C ARG A 149 -7.34 6.89 -11.44
N GLN A 150 -7.65 8.16 -11.68
CA GLN A 150 -8.59 8.58 -12.71
C GLN A 150 -8.06 8.24 -14.11
N LEU A 151 -6.77 8.49 -14.37
CA LEU A 151 -6.12 8.15 -15.63
C LEU A 151 -6.09 6.65 -15.87
N PHE A 152 -5.81 5.85 -14.83
CA PHE A 152 -5.81 4.41 -14.93
C PHE A 152 -7.21 3.86 -15.25
N ALA A 153 -8.24 4.37 -14.60
CA ALA A 153 -9.63 3.98 -14.86
C ALA A 153 -10.04 4.35 -16.29
N ALA A 154 -9.68 5.54 -16.78
CA ALA A 154 -9.95 5.97 -18.14
C ALA A 154 -9.23 5.10 -19.17
N GLY A 155 -7.99 4.71 -18.92
CA GLY A 155 -7.23 3.80 -19.80
C GLY A 155 -7.87 2.42 -19.90
N ARG A 156 -8.45 1.90 -18.81
CA ARG A 156 -9.13 0.60 -18.81
C ARG A 156 -10.43 0.61 -19.60
N THR A 157 -11.15 1.73 -19.63
CA THR A 157 -12.39 1.86 -20.37
C THR A 157 -12.17 2.12 -21.86
N GLY A 158 -10.97 2.54 -22.26
CA GLY A 158 -10.58 2.83 -23.65
C GLY A 158 -9.97 1.66 -24.39
N GLU A 159 -9.74 0.51 -23.74
CA GLU A 159 -9.24 -0.68 -24.45
C GLU A 159 -10.35 -1.32 -25.30
N PRO A 160 -10.11 -1.53 -26.59
CA PRO A 160 -11.07 -2.26 -27.42
C PRO A 160 -11.18 -3.70 -26.92
N ARG A 161 -12.41 -4.15 -26.79
CA ARG A 161 -12.72 -5.54 -26.42
C ARG A 161 -12.36 -6.50 -27.55
#